data_fc2e83a8cae9cb0ab6cce2e215a244cd
#
_entry.id   fc2e83a8cae9cb0ab6cce2e215a244cd
#
_cell.length_a   1.000
_cell.length_b   1.000
_cell.length_c   1.000
_cell.angle_alpha   90.00
_cell.angle_beta   90.00
_cell.angle_gamma   90.00
#
_symmetry.space_group_name_H-M   'P 1'
#
loop_
_entity.id
_entity.type
_entity.pdbx_description
1 polymer ?
#
loop_
_entity_poly.entity_id
_entity_poly.type
_entity_poly.pdbx_seq_one_letter_code
_entity_poly.pdbx_strand_id
1 'polypeptide(L)'
;FRSLLAARNHKVTVIDKDKEFCEHVCASYDVKAILGNPCQENVLADAGLKDFDMIAAIGAEDTDNFEICQMCRKVFGVRKAVCVVKNPRNVEVFRQLGMDMVINIPEMIADMIG
;
A
#
# COMPACT_ATOMS: atom_id res chain seq x y z
N PHE A 1 2.38 -11.70 -3.51
CA PHE A 1 2.92 -10.52 -2.85
C PHE A 1 1.77 -9.60 -2.45
N ARG A 2 1.57 -9.44 -1.16
CA ARG A 2 0.50 -8.62 -0.61
C ARG A 2 1.06 -7.76 0.50
N SER A 3 1.60 -6.61 0.14
CA SER A 3 2.24 -5.74 1.10
C SER A 3 1.58 -4.39 1.16
N LEU A 4 1.54 -3.85 2.36
CA LEU A 4 1.30 -2.44 2.58
C LEU A 4 2.61 -1.82 3.02
N LEU A 5 3.06 -0.82 2.28
CA LEU A 5 4.22 -0.01 2.66
C LEU A 5 3.71 1.27 3.30
N ALA A 6 4.18 1.58 4.48
CA ALA A 6 3.80 2.80 5.18
C ALA A 6 5.06 3.60 5.53
N ALA A 7 5.02 4.90 5.32
CA ALA A 7 6.20 5.74 5.52
C ALA A 7 5.89 6.92 6.43
N ARG A 8 6.86 7.21 7.32
CA ARG A 8 6.84 8.35 8.22
C ARG A 8 8.28 8.78 8.49
N ASN A 9 8.58 10.08 8.27
CA ASN A 9 9.92 10.63 8.54
C ASN A 9 11.05 9.81 7.91
N HIS A 10 10.88 9.42 6.64
CA HIS A 10 11.85 8.62 5.87
C HIS A 10 12.06 7.21 6.41
N LYS A 11 11.22 6.74 7.33
CA LYS A 11 11.24 5.36 7.82
C LYS A 11 10.08 4.60 7.21
N VAL A 12 10.35 3.36 6.81
CA VAL A 12 9.37 2.52 6.15
C VAL A 12 8.98 1.36 7.05
N THR A 13 7.69 1.10 7.12
CA THR A 13 7.12 -0.07 7.76
C THR A 13 6.41 -0.89 6.70
N VAL A 14 6.64 -2.19 6.69
CA VAL A 14 5.98 -3.14 5.79
C VAL A 14 4.98 -3.95 6.59
N ILE A 15 3.76 -4.09 6.10
CA ILE A 15 2.76 -4.97 6.71
C ILE A 15 2.43 -6.05 5.68
N ASP A 16 2.68 -7.29 6.04
CA ASP A 16 2.46 -8.43 5.16
C ASP A 16 2.10 -9.64 6.01
N LYS A 17 1.29 -10.52 5.47
CA LYS A 17 0.89 -11.73 6.19
C LYS A 17 1.83 -12.91 5.96
N ASP A 18 2.84 -12.76 5.11
CA ASP A 18 3.84 -13.78 4.84
C ASP A 18 5.01 -13.62 5.81
N LYS A 19 5.16 -14.59 6.71
CA LYS A 19 6.20 -14.56 7.74
C LYS A 19 7.60 -14.57 7.15
N GLU A 20 7.85 -15.40 6.15
CA GLU A 20 9.17 -15.49 5.51
C GLU A 20 9.54 -14.17 4.84
N PHE A 21 8.59 -13.56 4.17
CA PHE A 21 8.82 -12.26 3.54
C PHE A 21 9.15 -11.18 4.58
N CYS A 22 8.40 -11.13 5.68
CA CYS A 22 8.67 -10.18 6.76
C CYS A 22 10.06 -10.37 7.35
N GLU A 23 10.46 -11.60 7.59
CA GLU A 23 11.80 -11.92 8.13
C GLU A 23 12.90 -11.52 7.14
N HIS A 24 12.69 -11.81 5.84
CA HIS A 24 13.64 -11.47 4.80
C HIS A 24 13.84 -9.95 4.68
N VAL A 25 12.76 -9.21 4.67
CA VAL A 25 12.79 -7.76 4.51
C VAL A 25 13.48 -7.09 5.69
N CYS A 26 13.18 -7.54 6.91
CA CYS A 26 13.83 -7.03 8.12
C CYS A 26 15.33 -7.31 8.15
N ALA A 27 15.74 -8.48 7.64
CA ALA A 27 17.14 -8.86 7.63
C ALA A 27 17.95 -8.13 6.56
N SER A 28 17.30 -7.78 5.44
CA SER A 28 17.97 -7.24 4.25
C SER A 28 17.92 -5.72 4.13
N TYR A 29 16.95 -5.08 4.77
CA TYR A 29 16.71 -3.64 4.64
C TYR A 29 16.46 -3.00 5.99
N ASP A 30 16.69 -1.70 6.07
CA ASP A 30 16.41 -0.92 7.27
C ASP A 30 14.92 -0.55 7.30
N VAL A 31 14.07 -1.55 7.51
CA VAL A 31 12.63 -1.39 7.59
C VAL A 31 12.08 -2.20 8.77
N LYS A 32 10.96 -1.72 9.31
CA LYS A 32 10.19 -2.48 10.29
C LYS A 32 9.19 -3.33 9.52
N ALA A 33 9.02 -4.59 9.91
CA ALA A 33 8.00 -5.44 9.32
C ALA A 33 7.02 -5.90 10.37
N ILE A 34 5.75 -5.84 10.04
CA ILE A 34 4.64 -6.27 10.89
C ILE A 34 3.94 -7.43 10.19
N LEU A 35 3.87 -8.56 10.86
CA LEU A 35 3.15 -9.72 10.34
C LEU A 35 1.66 -9.56 10.59
N GLY A 36 0.89 -9.45 9.53
CA GLY A 36 -0.56 -9.30 9.61
C GLY A 36 -1.18 -9.07 8.26
N ASN A 37 -2.50 -9.20 8.21
CA ASN A 37 -3.26 -8.94 7.00
C ASN A 37 -3.61 -7.45 6.91
N PRO A 38 -3.06 -6.71 5.93
CA PRO A 38 -3.32 -5.28 5.83
C PRO A 38 -4.75 -4.92 5.42
N CYS A 39 -5.57 -5.91 5.06
CA CYS A 39 -7.00 -5.68 4.80
C CYS A 39 -7.82 -5.58 6.10
N GLN A 40 -7.24 -5.92 7.23
CA GLN A 40 -7.94 -5.89 8.52
C GLN A 40 -7.68 -4.58 9.26
N GLU A 41 -8.76 -3.91 9.62
CA GLU A 41 -8.68 -2.60 10.28
C GLU A 41 -7.90 -2.68 11.60
N ASN A 42 -8.09 -3.74 12.38
CA ASN A 42 -7.39 -3.90 13.66
C ASN A 42 -5.87 -4.01 13.47
N VAL A 43 -5.42 -4.63 12.39
CA VAL A 43 -3.99 -4.74 12.07
C VAL A 43 -3.42 -3.35 11.80
N LEU A 44 -4.13 -2.55 11.01
CA LEU A 44 -3.70 -1.19 10.69
C LEU A 44 -3.72 -0.29 11.92
N ALA A 45 -4.74 -0.42 12.76
CA ALA A 45 -4.83 0.33 14.01
C ALA A 45 -3.67 0.00 14.94
N ASP A 46 -3.37 -1.28 15.12
CA ASP A 46 -2.27 -1.72 15.97
C ASP A 46 -0.91 -1.28 15.44
N ALA A 47 -0.78 -1.16 14.12
CA ALA A 47 0.44 -0.67 13.48
C ALA A 47 0.61 0.85 13.62
N GLY A 48 -0.40 1.57 14.09
CA GLY A 48 -0.33 3.01 14.26
C GLY A 48 -0.46 3.79 12.97
N LEU A 49 -1.25 3.33 12.03
CA LEU A 49 -1.38 3.93 10.69
C LEU A 49 -1.79 5.39 10.72
N LYS A 50 -2.51 5.83 11.74
CA LYS A 50 -2.91 7.23 11.88
C LYS A 50 -1.73 8.20 11.96
N ASP A 51 -0.56 7.73 12.32
CA ASP A 51 0.64 8.55 12.49
C ASP A 51 1.56 8.53 11.26
N PHE A 52 1.16 7.82 10.21
CA PHE A 52 1.96 7.73 8.99
C PHE A 52 1.54 8.78 7.97
N ASP A 53 2.50 9.20 7.15
CA ASP A 53 2.29 10.27 6.16
C ASP A 53 1.79 9.72 4.83
N MET A 54 2.20 8.50 4.50
CA MET A 54 1.95 7.90 3.20
C MET A 54 1.87 6.39 3.31
N ILE A 55 1.02 5.80 2.49
CA ILE A 55 0.99 4.34 2.31
C ILE A 55 0.96 4.00 0.83
N ALA A 56 1.41 2.80 0.50
CA ALA A 56 1.27 2.22 -0.83
C ALA A 56 0.74 0.80 -0.68
N ALA A 57 -0.41 0.54 -1.26
CA ALA A 57 -1.02 -0.78 -1.25
C ALA A 57 -0.58 -1.54 -2.50
N ILE A 58 0.25 -2.57 -2.30
CA ILE A 58 0.87 -3.35 -3.37
C ILE A 58 0.50 -4.81 -3.14
N GLY A 59 -0.74 -5.15 -3.44
CA GLY A 59 -1.23 -6.50 -3.30
C GLY A 59 -1.52 -7.16 -4.63
N ALA A 60 -1.91 -8.43 -4.57
CA ALA A 60 -2.24 -9.20 -5.76
C ALA A 60 -3.56 -8.76 -6.39
N GLU A 61 -4.52 -8.33 -5.56
CA GLU A 61 -5.85 -7.97 -6.01
C GLU A 61 -6.07 -6.47 -6.01
N ASP A 62 -6.48 -5.93 -7.15
CA ASP A 62 -6.72 -4.48 -7.30
C ASP A 62 -7.78 -3.98 -6.32
N THR A 63 -8.84 -4.76 -6.12
CA THR A 63 -9.92 -4.39 -5.19
C THR A 63 -9.44 -4.33 -3.75
N ASP A 64 -8.57 -5.24 -3.34
CA ASP A 64 -7.99 -5.21 -2.00
C ASP A 64 -7.12 -3.97 -1.81
N ASN A 65 -6.31 -3.63 -2.81
CA ASN A 65 -5.46 -2.43 -2.76
C ASN A 65 -6.31 -1.17 -2.65
N PHE A 66 -7.41 -1.12 -3.39
CA PHE A 66 -8.34 0.00 -3.31
C PHE A 66 -8.95 0.11 -1.91
N GLU A 67 -9.42 -1.00 -1.35
CA GLU A 67 -10.04 -1.01 -0.02
C GLU A 67 -9.05 -0.59 1.07
N ILE A 68 -7.81 -1.08 1.01
CA ILE A 68 -6.77 -0.68 1.95
C ILE A 68 -6.52 0.82 1.88
N CYS A 69 -6.39 1.37 0.68
CA CYS A 69 -6.18 2.80 0.50
C CYS A 69 -7.35 3.62 1.04
N GLN A 70 -8.58 3.19 0.78
CA GLN A 70 -9.77 3.86 1.29
C GLN A 70 -9.80 3.84 2.82
N MET A 71 -9.49 2.71 3.42
CA MET A 71 -9.45 2.58 4.86
C MET A 71 -8.37 3.47 5.48
N CYS A 72 -7.18 3.46 4.91
CA CYS A 72 -6.08 4.29 5.41
C CYS A 72 -6.43 5.78 5.36
N ARG A 73 -7.08 6.23 4.29
CA ARG A 73 -7.46 7.64 4.15
C ARG A 73 -8.65 8.01 5.02
N LYS A 74 -9.70 7.21 5.01
CA LYS A 74 -10.96 7.57 5.67
C LYS A 74 -11.00 7.27 7.15
N VAL A 75 -10.40 6.15 7.56
CA VAL A 75 -10.41 5.75 8.96
C VAL A 75 -9.19 6.29 9.70
N PHE A 76 -8.01 6.21 9.10
CA PHE A 76 -6.76 6.57 9.76
C PHE A 76 -6.23 7.96 9.38
N GLY A 77 -6.84 8.60 8.38
CA GLY A 77 -6.46 9.95 8.00
C GLY A 77 -5.09 10.08 7.34
N VAL A 78 -4.57 9.01 6.75
CA VAL A 78 -3.30 9.05 6.01
C VAL A 78 -3.47 9.97 4.80
N ARG A 79 -2.57 10.92 4.65
CA ARG A 79 -2.71 11.97 3.63
C ARG A 79 -2.51 11.46 2.21
N LYS A 80 -1.52 10.58 2.01
CA LYS A 80 -1.19 10.08 0.68
C LYS A 80 -1.33 8.56 0.65
N ALA A 81 -2.19 8.08 -0.24
CA ALA A 81 -2.38 6.65 -0.43
C ALA A 81 -2.19 6.31 -1.90
N VAL A 82 -1.20 5.49 -2.18
CA VAL A 82 -0.90 5.01 -3.53
C VAL A 82 -1.51 3.63 -3.71
N CYS A 83 -2.36 3.50 -4.71
CA CYS A 83 -2.99 2.24 -5.06
C CYS A 83 -2.33 1.68 -6.31
N VAL A 84 -1.66 0.55 -6.18
CA VAL A 84 -1.02 -0.12 -7.32
C VAL A 84 -2.03 -1.09 -7.93
N VAL A 85 -2.21 -1.02 -9.23
CA VAL A 85 -3.18 -1.88 -9.93
C VAL A 85 -2.50 -2.68 -11.04
N LYS A 86 -3.01 -3.87 -11.27
CA LYS A 86 -2.57 -4.75 -12.35
C LYS A 86 -3.36 -4.51 -13.62
N ASN A 87 -4.66 -4.28 -13.49
CA ASN A 87 -5.54 -4.03 -14.63
C ASN A 87 -5.51 -2.54 -14.97
N PRO A 88 -5.00 -2.16 -16.17
CA PRO A 88 -4.93 -0.76 -16.57
C PRO A 88 -6.27 -0.04 -16.56
N ARG A 89 -7.36 -0.77 -16.76
CA ARG A 89 -8.71 -0.19 -16.73
C ARG A 89 -9.05 0.36 -15.36
N ASN A 90 -8.49 -0.23 -14.31
CA ASN A 90 -8.79 0.20 -12.94
C ASN A 90 -8.14 1.53 -12.58
N VAL A 91 -7.16 1.99 -13.36
CA VAL A 91 -6.57 3.31 -13.13
C VAL A 91 -7.65 4.38 -13.24
N GLU A 92 -8.41 4.37 -14.34
CA GLU A 92 -9.45 5.37 -14.55
C GLU A 92 -10.65 5.15 -13.63
N VAL A 93 -11.06 3.89 -13.45
CA VAL A 93 -12.20 3.55 -12.59
C VAL A 93 -11.94 4.02 -11.16
N PHE A 94 -10.77 3.74 -10.61
CA PHE A 94 -10.46 4.11 -9.24
C PHE A 94 -10.28 5.62 -9.07
N ARG A 95 -9.75 6.31 -10.09
CA ARG A 95 -9.70 7.78 -10.08
C ARG A 95 -11.09 8.38 -10.01
N GLN A 96 -12.02 7.85 -10.80
CA GLN A 96 -13.41 8.30 -10.77
C GLN A 96 -14.08 8.05 -9.41
N LEU A 97 -13.61 7.03 -8.69
CA LEU A 97 -14.08 6.74 -7.33
C LEU A 97 -13.37 7.56 -6.26
N GLY A 98 -12.55 8.52 -6.66
CA GLY A 98 -11.91 9.45 -5.72
C GLY A 98 -10.50 9.09 -5.29
N MET A 99 -9.90 8.06 -5.89
CA MET A 99 -8.52 7.69 -5.59
C MET A 99 -7.58 8.51 -6.47
N ASP A 100 -6.78 9.37 -5.85
CA ASP A 100 -5.91 10.29 -6.60
C ASP A 100 -4.65 9.65 -7.15
N MET A 101 -4.06 8.73 -6.39
CA MET A 101 -2.77 8.15 -6.72
C MET A 101 -2.94 6.67 -7.07
N VAL A 102 -3.27 6.42 -8.33
CA VAL A 102 -3.43 5.06 -8.86
C VAL A 102 -2.37 4.83 -9.92
N ILE A 103 -1.57 3.78 -9.77
CA ILE A 103 -0.52 3.46 -10.73
C ILE A 103 -0.63 2.02 -11.22
N ASN A 104 -0.46 1.86 -12.53
CA ASN A 104 -0.15 0.59 -13.15
C ASN A 104 1.32 0.64 -13.53
N ILE A 105 2.15 -0.22 -12.94
CA ILE A 105 3.60 -0.14 -13.12
C ILE A 105 4.04 -0.33 -14.58
N PRO A 106 3.53 -1.32 -15.32
CA PRO A 106 3.85 -1.45 -16.75
C PRO A 106 3.50 -0.21 -17.58
N GLU A 107 2.33 0.39 -17.35
CA GLU A 107 1.94 1.62 -18.06
C GLU A 107 2.86 2.78 -17.70
N MET A 108 3.17 2.93 -16.42
CA MET A 108 4.06 3.99 -15.96
C MET A 108 5.42 3.88 -16.62
N ILE A 109 5.99 2.67 -16.71
CA ILE A 109 7.28 2.43 -17.37
C ILE A 109 7.18 2.74 -18.86
N ALA A 110 6.12 2.30 -19.53
CA ALA A 110 5.91 2.58 -20.95
C ALA A 110 5.85 4.08 -21.23
N ASP A 111 5.16 4.84 -20.39
CA ASP A 111 5.06 6.30 -20.52
C ASP A 111 6.42 6.98 -20.34
N MET A 112 7.25 6.46 -19.45
CA MET A 112 8.59 7.00 -19.22
C MET A 112 9.54 6.75 -20.40
N ILE A 113 9.37 5.65 -21.11
CA ILE A 113 10.21 5.29 -22.25
C ILE A 113 9.75 5.98 -23.52
N GLY A 114 8.47 6.05 -23.69
CA GLY A 114 7.86 6.51 -24.92
C GLY A 114 7.40 7.90 -24.96
#